data_704c6615b1a00c95c8691a33ba8af733
#
_entry.id   704c6615b1a00c95c8691a33ba8af733
#
_cell.length_a   1.000
_cell.length_b   1.000
_cell.length_c   1.000
_cell.angle_alpha   90.00
_cell.angle_beta   90.00
_cell.angle_gamma   90.00
#
_symmetry.space_group_name_H-M   'P 1'
#
loop_
_entity.id
_entity.type
_entity.pdbx_description
1 polymer ?
#
loop_
_entity_poly.entity_id
_entity_poly.type
_entity_poly.pdbx_seq_one_letter_code
_entity_poly.pdbx_strand_id
1 'polypeptide(L)'
;MVHQFSKFDEVYCSNFDDINENKIRESNTIVLSPGPGSPKDYPMTSKIYKKYKNKKKIIGICLGYQQILFCEKGKIVQQKRIYHGYQSKIKITSQSKLFKKNKTFFVGRYHSLKLYEPYNSKDIKITLRCSKTNIAMGFEDVKNNIFGVQFHPESFLTKN
;
A
#
# COMPACT_ATOMS: atom_id res chain seq x y z
N MET A 1 6.04 -10.21 -7.02
CA MET A 1 4.64 -9.78 -6.78
C MET A 1 3.65 -10.49 -7.69
N VAL A 2 3.72 -10.34 -9.02
CA VAL A 2 2.83 -11.06 -9.96
C VAL A 2 2.77 -12.55 -9.63
N HIS A 3 3.91 -13.24 -9.55
CA HIS A 3 3.99 -14.66 -9.20
C HIS A 3 3.30 -15.03 -7.87
N GLN A 4 3.22 -14.13 -6.89
CA GLN A 4 2.53 -14.42 -5.62
C GLN A 4 1.02 -14.31 -5.78
N PHE A 5 0.54 -13.32 -6.51
CA PHE A 5 -0.90 -13.19 -6.79
C PHE A 5 -1.41 -14.27 -7.74
N SER A 6 -0.61 -14.68 -8.74
CA SER A 6 -0.99 -15.73 -9.69
C SER A 6 -1.19 -17.13 -9.08
N LYS A 7 -0.80 -17.31 -7.81
CA LYS A 7 -1.13 -18.52 -7.04
C LYS A 7 -2.60 -18.57 -6.60
N PHE A 8 -3.30 -17.44 -6.64
CA PHE A 8 -4.65 -17.31 -6.11
C PHE A 8 -5.68 -16.93 -7.16
N ASP A 9 -5.23 -16.24 -8.24
CA ASP A 9 -6.13 -15.76 -9.30
C ASP A 9 -5.35 -15.48 -10.59
N GLU A 10 -6.05 -15.32 -11.71
CA GLU A 10 -5.46 -14.81 -12.95
C GLU A 10 -5.00 -13.37 -12.77
N VAL A 11 -3.79 -13.06 -13.21
CA VAL A 11 -3.18 -11.73 -13.04
C VAL A 11 -2.87 -11.11 -14.39
N TYR A 12 -3.53 -10.00 -14.69
CA TYR A 12 -3.12 -9.09 -15.76
C TYR A 12 -2.18 -8.04 -15.20
N CYS A 13 -1.02 -7.85 -15.83
CA CYS A 13 -0.03 -6.84 -15.45
C CYS A 13 0.21 -5.87 -16.60
N SER A 14 0.18 -4.58 -16.32
CA SER A 14 0.51 -3.52 -17.29
C SER A 14 1.35 -2.43 -16.65
N ASN A 15 2.06 -1.67 -17.48
CA ASN A 15 2.69 -0.43 -17.05
C ASN A 15 1.64 0.65 -16.79
N PHE A 16 2.02 1.67 -16.01
CA PHE A 16 1.10 2.76 -15.65
C PHE A 16 0.71 3.66 -16.84
N ASP A 17 1.45 3.63 -17.92
CA ASP A 17 1.25 4.38 -19.18
C ASP A 17 0.53 3.57 -20.26
N ASP A 18 0.41 2.25 -20.08
CA ASP A 18 -0.26 1.33 -20.99
C ASP A 18 -1.39 0.55 -20.27
N ILE A 19 -2.35 1.29 -19.75
CA ILE A 19 -3.43 0.71 -18.93
C ILE A 19 -4.63 0.37 -19.83
N ASN A 20 -4.96 -0.92 -19.91
CA ASN A 20 -6.15 -1.40 -20.58
C ASN A 20 -7.37 -1.33 -19.66
N GLU A 21 -8.27 -0.36 -19.92
CA GLU A 21 -9.48 -0.19 -19.10
C GLU A 21 -10.46 -1.38 -19.14
N ASN A 22 -10.51 -2.14 -20.22
CA ASN A 22 -11.37 -3.32 -20.29
C ASN A 22 -10.88 -4.39 -19.32
N LYS A 23 -9.57 -4.62 -19.25
CA LYS A 23 -8.97 -5.53 -18.25
C LYS A 23 -9.25 -5.07 -16.82
N ILE A 24 -9.21 -3.75 -16.56
CA ILE A 24 -9.64 -3.25 -15.25
C ILE A 24 -11.12 -3.54 -14.99
N ARG A 25 -12.00 -3.34 -15.95
CA ARG A 25 -13.44 -3.60 -15.78
C ARG A 25 -13.73 -5.06 -15.46
N GLU A 26 -13.05 -5.99 -16.10
CA GLU A 26 -13.17 -7.44 -15.90
C GLU A 26 -12.60 -7.89 -14.54
N SER A 27 -11.59 -7.21 -14.01
CA SER A 27 -10.94 -7.60 -12.76
C SER A 27 -11.80 -7.32 -11.51
N ASN A 28 -11.67 -8.13 -10.48
CA ASN A 28 -12.30 -7.91 -9.16
C ASN A 28 -11.43 -7.07 -8.23
N THR A 29 -10.12 -7.12 -8.42
CA THR A 29 -9.13 -6.48 -7.55
C THR A 29 -8.12 -5.68 -8.39
N ILE A 30 -7.78 -4.49 -7.94
CA ILE A 30 -6.70 -3.67 -8.50
C ILE A 30 -5.55 -3.65 -7.51
N VAL A 31 -4.36 -4.00 -7.97
CA VAL A 31 -3.13 -3.90 -7.17
C VAL A 31 -2.27 -2.76 -7.70
N LEU A 32 -2.08 -1.73 -6.88
CA LEU A 32 -1.13 -0.66 -7.15
C LEU A 32 0.24 -1.09 -6.62
N SER A 33 1.16 -1.32 -7.55
CA SER A 33 2.46 -1.94 -7.31
C SER A 33 3.48 -1.00 -6.68
N PRO A 34 4.59 -1.52 -6.14
CA PRO A 34 5.80 -0.74 -5.90
C PRO A 34 6.32 -0.09 -7.18
N GLY A 35 7.05 1.01 -7.01
CA GLY A 35 7.69 1.72 -8.11
C GLY A 35 8.63 2.81 -7.59
N PRO A 36 9.45 3.41 -8.47
CA PRO A 36 10.32 4.53 -8.15
C PRO A 36 9.53 5.84 -8.02
N GLY A 37 10.21 6.90 -7.55
CA GLY A 37 9.65 8.24 -7.49
C GLY A 37 8.62 8.46 -6.39
N SER A 38 7.60 9.23 -6.69
CA SER A 38 6.56 9.68 -5.77
C SER A 38 5.16 9.57 -6.38
N PRO A 39 4.08 9.64 -5.58
CA PRO A 39 2.71 9.63 -6.11
C PRO A 39 2.41 10.69 -7.17
N LYS A 40 3.09 11.83 -7.14
CA LYS A 40 2.88 12.92 -8.10
C LYS A 40 3.32 12.54 -9.53
N ASP A 41 4.25 11.62 -9.63
CA ASP A 41 4.82 11.19 -10.92
C ASP A 41 3.88 10.24 -11.68
N TYR A 42 2.78 9.79 -11.01
CA TYR A 42 1.83 8.81 -11.55
C TYR A 42 0.38 9.32 -11.55
N PRO A 43 0.06 10.38 -12.33
CA PRO A 43 -1.28 10.97 -12.34
C PRO A 43 -2.34 10.00 -12.89
N MET A 44 -1.98 9.10 -13.81
CA MET A 44 -2.90 8.09 -14.34
C MET A 44 -3.32 7.09 -13.24
N THR A 45 -2.39 6.64 -12.41
CA THR A 45 -2.70 5.78 -11.26
C THR A 45 -3.67 6.47 -10.27
N SER A 46 -3.51 7.79 -10.06
CA SER A 46 -4.47 8.58 -9.28
C SER A 46 -5.88 8.58 -9.89
N LYS A 47 -5.98 8.72 -11.23
CA LYS A 47 -7.26 8.67 -11.95
C LYS A 47 -7.93 7.31 -11.79
N ILE A 48 -7.18 6.22 -11.99
CA ILE A 48 -7.66 4.85 -11.82
C ILE A 48 -8.18 4.64 -10.38
N TYR A 49 -7.38 4.99 -9.38
CA TYR A 49 -7.80 4.88 -7.99
C TYR A 49 -9.13 5.60 -7.74
N LYS A 50 -9.23 6.88 -8.10
CA LYS A 50 -10.46 7.69 -7.89
C LYS A 50 -11.68 7.10 -8.61
N LYS A 51 -11.49 6.56 -9.82
CA LYS A 51 -12.57 5.97 -10.63
C LYS A 51 -13.11 4.67 -10.03
N TYR A 52 -12.26 3.87 -9.37
CA TYR A 52 -12.60 2.52 -8.95
C TYR A 52 -12.65 2.30 -7.43
N LYS A 53 -12.28 3.28 -6.59
CA LYS A 53 -12.19 3.12 -5.14
C LYS A 53 -13.47 2.64 -4.45
N ASN A 54 -14.64 2.94 -5.00
CA ASN A 54 -15.94 2.52 -4.45
C ASN A 54 -16.54 1.32 -5.21
N LYS A 55 -15.82 0.72 -6.14
CA LYS A 55 -16.33 -0.30 -7.06
C LYS A 55 -15.54 -1.60 -7.01
N LYS A 56 -14.29 -1.55 -6.62
CA LYS A 56 -13.36 -2.69 -6.63
C LYS A 56 -12.54 -2.75 -5.36
N LYS A 57 -12.09 -3.94 -5.01
CA LYS A 57 -11.04 -4.10 -4.01
C LYS A 57 -9.75 -3.46 -4.54
N ILE A 58 -9.08 -2.65 -3.72
CA ILE A 58 -7.82 -2.02 -4.11
C ILE A 58 -6.75 -2.34 -3.05
N ILE A 59 -5.60 -2.78 -3.51
CA ILE A 59 -4.45 -3.08 -2.66
C ILE A 59 -3.29 -2.18 -3.09
N GLY A 60 -2.71 -1.42 -2.17
CA GLY A 60 -1.52 -0.60 -2.42
C GLY A 60 -0.27 -1.15 -1.74
N ILE A 61 0.81 -1.32 -2.49
CA ILE A 61 2.10 -1.81 -1.96
C ILE A 61 3.18 -0.77 -2.22
N CYS A 62 3.89 -0.34 -1.19
CA CYS A 62 4.97 0.64 -1.21
C CYS A 62 4.55 1.96 -1.88
N LEU A 63 4.91 2.20 -3.15
CA LEU A 63 4.44 3.38 -3.89
C LEU A 63 2.91 3.37 -4.03
N GLY A 64 2.29 2.22 -4.27
CA GLY A 64 0.83 2.10 -4.34
C GLY A 64 0.13 2.45 -3.02
N TYR A 65 0.70 2.10 -1.87
CA TYR A 65 0.26 2.56 -0.56
C TYR A 65 0.31 4.09 -0.46
N GLN A 66 1.42 4.70 -0.87
CA GLN A 66 1.59 6.15 -0.86
C GLN A 66 0.63 6.84 -1.83
N GLN A 67 0.38 6.22 -3.00
CA GLN A 67 -0.56 6.72 -4.01
C GLN A 67 -1.98 6.83 -3.46
N ILE A 68 -2.46 5.80 -2.76
CA ILE A 68 -3.78 5.81 -2.14
C ILE A 68 -3.86 6.91 -1.09
N LEU A 69 -2.90 6.98 -0.17
CA LEU A 69 -2.88 8.02 0.86
C LEU A 69 -2.81 9.43 0.27
N PHE A 70 -2.03 9.63 -0.79
CA PHE A 70 -1.96 10.90 -1.51
C PHE A 70 -3.32 11.29 -2.13
N CYS A 71 -4.02 10.34 -2.74
CA CYS A 71 -5.36 10.55 -3.27
C CYS A 71 -6.39 10.88 -2.17
N GLU A 72 -6.19 10.34 -0.98
CA GLU A 72 -7.01 10.60 0.22
C GLU A 72 -6.46 11.77 1.07
N LYS A 73 -5.81 12.72 0.42
CA LYS A 73 -5.29 13.98 1.00
C LYS A 73 -4.15 13.81 2.02
N GLY A 74 -3.54 12.64 2.08
CA GLY A 74 -2.33 12.41 2.86
C GLY A 74 -1.12 13.10 2.20
N LYS A 75 -0.33 13.81 3.00
CA LYS A 75 0.93 14.40 2.55
C LYS A 75 2.04 13.35 2.63
N ILE A 76 2.66 13.04 1.48
CA ILE A 76 3.80 12.13 1.40
C ILE A 76 5.08 12.96 1.41
N VAL A 77 5.98 12.64 2.33
CA VAL A 77 7.21 13.40 2.56
C VAL A 77 8.42 12.48 2.65
N GLN A 78 9.59 13.04 2.40
CA GLN A 78 10.85 12.35 2.60
C GLN A 78 11.09 12.08 4.10
N GLN A 79 11.56 10.90 4.43
CA GLN A 79 11.95 10.56 5.80
C GLN A 79 13.46 10.82 6.00
N LYS A 80 13.85 11.11 7.25
CA LYS A 80 15.26 11.40 7.59
C LYS A 80 16.20 10.23 7.26
N ARG A 81 15.76 8.99 7.51
CA ARG A 81 16.52 7.79 7.20
C ARG A 81 15.92 7.06 6.01
N ILE A 82 16.73 6.80 5.00
CA ILE A 82 16.37 5.96 3.86
C ILE A 82 16.48 4.50 4.28
N TYR A 83 15.47 3.70 3.94
CA TYR A 83 15.47 2.26 4.13
C TYR A 83 15.55 1.60 2.75
N HIS A 84 16.59 0.82 2.54
CA HIS A 84 16.79 0.06 1.30
C HIS A 84 17.37 -1.31 1.65
N GLY A 85 16.51 -2.34 1.65
CA GLY A 85 16.89 -3.69 2.08
C GLY A 85 17.01 -3.85 3.60
N TYR A 86 16.23 -3.09 4.40
CA TYR A 86 16.23 -3.20 5.86
C TYR A 86 15.04 -4.01 6.35
N GLN A 87 15.29 -4.94 7.26
CA GLN A 87 14.24 -5.60 8.01
C GLN A 87 13.78 -4.72 9.18
N SER A 88 12.49 -4.60 9.36
CA SER A 88 11.90 -3.83 10.48
C SER A 88 10.76 -4.61 11.13
N LYS A 89 10.66 -4.51 12.46
CA LYS A 89 9.55 -5.08 13.23
C LYS A 89 8.34 -4.16 13.13
N ILE A 90 7.19 -4.71 12.77
CA ILE A 90 5.90 -4.02 12.67
C ILE A 90 5.02 -4.45 13.82
N LYS A 91 4.28 -3.49 14.38
CA LYS A 91 3.22 -3.72 15.37
C LYS A 91 1.85 -3.36 14.81
N ILE A 92 0.85 -4.14 15.18
CA ILE A 92 -0.55 -3.87 14.87
C ILE A 92 -1.11 -3.00 15.99
N THR A 93 -1.46 -1.75 15.66
CA THR A 93 -1.79 -0.70 16.66
C THR A 93 -3.28 -0.47 16.86
N SER A 94 -4.10 -1.00 15.97
CA SER A 94 -5.54 -0.86 16.07
C SER A 94 -6.25 -2.12 15.57
N GLN A 95 -7.57 -2.18 15.77
CA GLN A 95 -8.38 -3.26 15.21
C GLN A 95 -8.20 -3.29 13.67
N SER A 96 -7.90 -4.45 13.15
CA SER A 96 -7.63 -4.74 11.74
C SER A 96 -8.48 -5.90 11.27
N LYS A 97 -8.94 -5.85 10.02
CA LYS A 97 -9.61 -6.98 9.36
C LYS A 97 -8.62 -8.06 8.95
N LEU A 98 -7.38 -7.65 8.63
CA LEU A 98 -6.36 -8.54 8.06
C LEU A 98 -5.41 -9.11 9.13
N PHE A 99 -5.20 -8.41 10.23
CA PHE A 99 -4.18 -8.75 11.21
C PHE A 99 -4.74 -8.85 12.63
N LYS A 100 -4.30 -9.85 13.39
CA LYS A 100 -4.68 -9.99 14.82
C LYS A 100 -3.98 -8.90 15.64
N LYS A 101 -4.74 -8.13 16.42
CA LYS A 101 -4.24 -7.08 17.32
C LYS A 101 -3.12 -7.61 18.24
N ASN A 102 -2.18 -6.76 18.58
CA ASN A 102 -1.02 -7.03 19.44
C ASN A 102 0.00 -8.06 18.91
N LYS A 103 -0.16 -8.54 17.68
CA LYS A 103 0.89 -9.32 17.01
C LYS A 103 1.95 -8.40 16.41
N THR A 104 3.15 -8.95 16.27
CA THR A 104 4.28 -8.31 15.59
C THR A 104 4.89 -9.27 14.59
N PHE A 105 5.45 -8.73 13.53
CA PHE A 105 6.13 -9.51 12.49
C PHE A 105 7.24 -8.68 11.85
N PHE A 106 8.14 -9.31 11.11
CA PHE A 106 9.24 -8.64 10.44
C PHE A 106 8.94 -8.45 8.96
N VAL A 107 9.32 -7.29 8.42
CA VAL A 107 9.08 -6.92 7.02
C VAL A 107 10.29 -6.28 6.37
N GLY A 108 10.45 -6.51 5.07
CA GLY A 108 11.44 -5.82 4.24
C GLY A 108 10.98 -4.42 3.85
N ARG A 109 11.85 -3.42 4.02
CA ARG A 109 11.60 -2.02 3.68
C ARG A 109 12.57 -1.53 2.62
N TYR A 110 12.01 -0.80 1.62
CA TYR A 110 12.75 -0.26 0.47
C TYR A 110 12.21 1.12 0.09
N HIS A 111 12.03 2.02 1.07
CA HIS A 111 11.42 3.31 0.80
C HIS A 111 12.13 4.47 1.52
N SER A 112 12.16 5.63 0.85
CA SER A 112 12.64 6.91 1.34
C SER A 112 11.51 7.87 1.73
N LEU A 113 10.28 7.59 1.29
CA LEU A 113 9.11 8.41 1.54
C LEU A 113 8.23 7.78 2.63
N LYS A 114 7.46 8.62 3.31
CA LYS A 114 6.49 8.22 4.33
C LYS A 114 5.27 9.14 4.36
N LEU A 115 4.18 8.68 4.95
CA LEU A 115 3.07 9.54 5.32
C LEU A 115 3.54 10.57 6.37
N TYR A 116 3.24 11.84 6.14
CA TYR A 116 3.36 12.88 7.16
C TYR A 116 2.20 12.79 8.14
N GLU A 117 2.50 12.87 9.42
CA GLU A 117 1.48 12.80 10.48
C GLU A 117 1.57 14.05 11.36
N PRO A 118 0.43 14.54 11.91
CA PRO A 118 -0.85 13.84 12.00
C PRO A 118 -1.59 13.74 10.65
N TYR A 119 -2.23 12.60 10.42
CA TYR A 119 -3.10 12.35 9.28
C TYR A 119 -4.46 11.87 9.78
N ASN A 120 -5.50 12.61 9.43
CA ASN A 120 -6.88 12.31 9.81
C ASN A 120 -7.70 12.01 8.56
N SER A 121 -8.34 10.86 8.53
CA SER A 121 -9.27 10.45 7.49
C SER A 121 -10.51 9.83 8.13
N LYS A 122 -11.66 10.03 7.50
CA LYS A 122 -12.92 9.42 7.92
C LYS A 122 -12.94 7.92 7.61
N ASP A 123 -12.35 7.53 6.51
CA ASP A 123 -12.46 6.17 5.95
C ASP A 123 -11.18 5.36 6.16
N ILE A 124 -10.00 5.99 6.05
CA ILE A 124 -8.71 5.32 6.21
C ILE A 124 -8.26 5.28 7.67
N LYS A 125 -7.98 4.08 8.15
CA LYS A 125 -7.45 3.81 9.49
C LYS A 125 -6.04 3.24 9.41
N ILE A 126 -5.07 3.91 10.05
CA ILE A 126 -3.71 3.36 10.17
C ILE A 126 -3.73 2.20 11.17
N THR A 127 -3.42 1.00 10.68
CA THR A 127 -3.49 -0.24 11.46
C THR A 127 -2.12 -0.81 11.81
N LEU A 128 -1.10 -0.50 11.00
CA LEU A 128 0.26 -1.02 11.16
C LEU A 128 1.26 0.11 11.36
N ARG A 129 2.21 -0.08 12.29
CA ARG A 129 3.30 0.86 12.54
C ARG A 129 4.64 0.16 12.73
N CYS A 130 5.71 0.81 12.33
CA CYS A 130 7.05 0.37 12.67
C CYS A 130 7.27 0.46 14.20
N SER A 131 7.67 -0.63 14.83
CA SER A 131 7.83 -0.69 16.28
C SER A 131 8.88 0.30 16.81
N LYS A 132 9.97 0.53 16.05
CA LYS A 132 11.08 1.40 16.45
C LYS A 132 10.82 2.89 16.17
N THR A 133 10.23 3.21 15.00
CA THR A 133 10.13 4.62 14.56
C THR A 133 8.69 5.16 14.62
N ASN A 134 7.73 4.32 14.94
CA ASN A 134 6.29 4.59 14.96
C ASN A 134 5.70 5.11 13.65
N ILE A 135 6.45 5.08 12.54
CA ILE A 135 5.99 5.46 11.20
C ILE A 135 4.82 4.55 10.79
N ALA A 136 3.80 5.13 10.16
CA ALA A 136 2.68 4.41 9.57
C ALA A 136 3.18 3.45 8.48
N MET A 137 2.83 2.15 8.60
CA MET A 137 3.31 1.09 7.74
C MET A 137 2.19 0.30 7.07
N GLY A 138 0.94 0.57 7.43
CA GLY A 138 -0.22 0.00 6.77
C GLY A 138 -1.50 0.68 7.21
N PHE A 139 -2.49 0.65 6.33
CA PHE A 139 -3.82 1.17 6.57
C PHE A 139 -4.89 0.24 6.01
N GLU A 140 -6.10 0.44 6.49
CA GLU A 140 -7.32 -0.20 6.00
C GLU A 140 -8.45 0.82 5.85
N ASP A 141 -9.17 0.73 4.74
CA ASP A 141 -10.52 1.26 4.56
C ASP A 141 -11.43 0.05 4.34
N VAL A 142 -11.98 -0.45 5.43
CA VAL A 142 -12.80 -1.67 5.43
C VAL A 142 -14.10 -1.48 4.66
N LYS A 143 -14.68 -0.26 4.71
CA LYS A 143 -15.93 0.08 4.04
C LYS A 143 -15.80 -0.05 2.52
N ASN A 144 -14.70 0.43 1.97
CA ASN A 144 -14.48 0.43 0.52
C ASN A 144 -13.59 -0.74 0.04
N ASN A 145 -13.23 -1.68 0.92
CA ASN A 145 -12.32 -2.79 0.63
C ASN A 145 -10.95 -2.33 0.08
N ILE A 146 -10.38 -1.28 0.68
CA ILE A 146 -9.07 -0.75 0.28
C ILE A 146 -8.06 -1.02 1.39
N PHE A 147 -6.91 -1.56 1.01
CA PHE A 147 -5.85 -1.93 1.92
C PHE A 147 -4.50 -1.44 1.38
N GLY A 148 -3.61 -1.09 2.27
CA GLY A 148 -2.27 -0.69 1.84
C GLY A 148 -1.19 -0.99 2.85
N VAL A 149 -0.01 -1.37 2.34
CA VAL A 149 1.20 -1.61 3.14
C VAL A 149 2.39 -0.87 2.53
N GLN A 150 3.18 -0.20 3.39
CA GLN A 150 4.37 0.54 2.97
C GLN A 150 5.57 -0.38 2.74
N PHE A 151 5.58 -1.56 3.33
CA PHE A 151 6.63 -2.55 3.17
C PHE A 151 6.36 -3.47 1.96
N HIS A 152 7.33 -4.32 1.67
CA HIS A 152 7.29 -5.29 0.57
C HIS A 152 6.93 -6.67 1.09
N PRO A 153 5.65 -7.11 0.99
CA PRO A 153 5.25 -8.45 1.42
C PRO A 153 5.91 -9.55 0.60
N GLU A 154 6.31 -9.25 -0.64
CA GLU A 154 6.99 -10.17 -1.54
C GLU A 154 8.48 -10.35 -1.24
N SER A 155 9.06 -9.52 -0.38
CA SER A 155 10.48 -9.55 -0.06
C SER A 155 10.83 -10.77 0.79
N PHE A 156 11.99 -11.38 0.53
CA PHE A 156 12.57 -12.43 1.37
C PHE A 156 12.89 -11.97 2.81
N LEU A 157 12.96 -10.66 3.03
CA LEU A 157 13.10 -10.07 4.36
C LEU A 157 11.78 -10.01 5.14
N THR A 158 10.64 -10.23 4.48
CA THR A 158 9.33 -10.30 5.14
C THR A 158 9.11 -11.72 5.64
N LYS A 159 9.00 -11.87 6.95
CA LYS A 159 8.78 -13.18 7.60
C LYS A 159 7.36 -13.23 8.15
N ASN A 160 6.67 -14.28 7.83
CA ASN A 160 5.33 -14.62 8.36
C ASN A 160 5.43 -15.18 9.77
#